data_3e0e2dfd3fe986f290bb45f3cec06502
#
_entry.id   3e0e2dfd3fe986f290bb45f3cec06502
#
_cell.length_a   1.000
_cell.length_b   1.000
_cell.length_c   1.000
_cell.angle_alpha   90.00
_cell.angle_beta   90.00
_cell.angle_gamma   90.00
#
_symmetry.space_group_name_H-M   'P 1'
#
loop_
_entity.id
_entity.type
_entity.pdbx_description
1 polymer ?
#
loop_
_entity_poly.entity_id
_entity_poly.type
_entity_poly.pdbx_seq_one_letter_code
_entity_poly.pdbx_strand_id
1 'polypeptide(L)'
;MLERAPLYEDVADAPSGGAAYWVAARDGVRLRIGGWGGAAPNGTVLLFPGRTEYIEKYGRAARDLAACGYATLTIDWRGQGLSDRLTPDEMAGHVGHFADYQADVAAMLSTAEALNLPRPWHLLAHSMGGCIGLRALMNGLPVASVAFSAPMWGIRMSETVRPVAWSLSWSSRHLRMDHHYAPGTTANESYVLAEPFETNKLTNDPEMYQYMVDQTRAYPALGLGGPSLRWLHEALKECRDLSKRPSPDLPAIVFAGTDEDIVDLARIRARVAAWPGTDLHMIDGGRHEVLMECPAIRNRVFKQICGFFHTMGAHAPNGNAPDAATGI
;
A
#
# COMPACT_ATOMS: atom_id res chain seq x y z
N MET A 1 -20.61 12.05 -12.34
CA MET A 1 -19.39 12.75 -11.87
C MET A 1 -19.02 12.17 -10.50
N LEU A 2 -17.73 11.94 -10.23
CA LEU A 2 -17.27 11.49 -8.93
C LEU A 2 -17.47 12.62 -7.89
N GLU A 3 -17.93 12.27 -6.69
CA GLU A 3 -18.08 13.20 -5.57
C GLU A 3 -16.71 13.59 -5.03
N ARG A 4 -16.45 14.89 -4.81
CA ARG A 4 -15.17 15.36 -4.29
C ARG A 4 -15.00 14.99 -2.81
N ALA A 5 -13.83 14.50 -2.47
CA ALA A 5 -13.38 14.26 -1.11
C ALA A 5 -12.33 15.29 -0.68
N PRO A 6 -12.10 15.51 0.61
CA PRO A 6 -10.97 16.31 1.11
C PRO A 6 -9.63 15.74 0.63
N LEU A 7 -8.71 16.63 0.28
CA LEU A 7 -7.28 16.36 0.08
C LEU A 7 -6.51 17.49 0.76
N TYR A 8 -5.69 17.15 1.73
CA TYR A 8 -4.96 18.12 2.54
C TYR A 8 -3.63 18.48 1.87
N GLU A 9 -3.71 19.35 0.85
CA GLU A 9 -2.56 19.74 0.03
C GLU A 9 -1.47 20.49 0.82
N ASP A 10 -1.87 21.18 1.89
CA ASP A 10 -0.98 21.94 2.79
C ASP A 10 0.04 21.06 3.54
N VAL A 11 -0.26 19.78 3.73
CA VAL A 11 0.63 18.82 4.40
C VAL A 11 1.15 17.72 3.47
N ALA A 12 0.60 17.59 2.27
CA ALA A 12 0.97 16.53 1.34
C ALA A 12 2.34 16.74 0.67
N ASP A 13 2.81 17.98 0.54
CA ASP A 13 4.05 18.33 -0.21
C ASP A 13 4.11 17.62 -1.57
N ALA A 14 3.00 17.66 -2.29
CA ALA A 14 2.73 16.94 -3.53
C ALA A 14 2.80 17.85 -4.76
N PRO A 15 2.72 17.30 -5.99
CA PRO A 15 2.47 18.11 -7.18
C PRO A 15 1.17 18.88 -7.06
N SER A 16 1.12 20.09 -7.61
CA SER A 16 -0.12 20.89 -7.65
C SER A 16 -1.23 20.23 -8.46
N GLY A 17 -2.49 20.55 -8.13
CA GLY A 17 -3.66 20.07 -8.87
C GLY A 17 -4.09 18.65 -8.51
N GLY A 18 -3.75 18.20 -7.32
CA GLY A 18 -4.27 16.95 -6.76
C GLY A 18 -5.79 16.96 -6.58
N ALA A 19 -6.37 15.79 -6.53
CA ALA A 19 -7.80 15.64 -6.28
C ALA A 19 -8.08 14.31 -5.58
N ALA A 20 -9.05 14.33 -4.65
CA ALA A 20 -9.58 13.12 -4.04
C ALA A 20 -11.10 13.03 -4.25
N TYR A 21 -11.60 11.81 -4.21
CA TYR A 21 -12.99 11.49 -4.48
C TYR A 21 -13.51 10.45 -3.49
N TRP A 22 -14.78 10.58 -3.15
CA TRP A 22 -15.52 9.54 -2.45
C TRP A 22 -16.05 8.52 -3.47
N VAL A 23 -15.77 7.24 -3.19
CA VAL A 23 -16.18 6.12 -4.04
C VAL A 23 -16.73 5.02 -3.15
N ALA A 24 -17.88 4.47 -3.50
CA ALA A 24 -18.41 3.31 -2.80
C ALA A 24 -17.83 2.02 -3.41
N ALA A 25 -17.25 1.16 -2.58
CA ALA A 25 -16.94 -0.21 -2.96
C ALA A 25 -18.24 -1.01 -3.17
N ARG A 26 -18.16 -2.16 -3.84
CA ARG A 26 -19.33 -2.98 -4.18
C ARG A 26 -20.17 -3.45 -2.98
N ASP A 27 -19.57 -3.46 -1.79
CA ASP A 27 -20.20 -3.82 -0.52
C ASP A 27 -20.68 -2.60 0.29
N GLY A 28 -20.64 -1.40 -0.32
CA GLY A 28 -21.17 -0.16 0.23
C GLY A 28 -20.18 0.62 1.10
N VAL A 29 -18.97 0.09 1.37
CA VAL A 29 -17.95 0.83 2.12
C VAL A 29 -17.50 2.03 1.32
N ARG A 30 -17.56 3.22 1.92
CA ARG A 30 -17.11 4.47 1.32
C ARG A 30 -15.59 4.59 1.46
N LEU A 31 -14.93 4.75 0.32
CA LEU A 31 -13.49 4.86 0.20
C LEU A 31 -13.10 6.27 -0.25
N ARG A 32 -11.95 6.76 0.21
CA ARG A 32 -11.31 7.93 -0.37
C ARG A 32 -10.22 7.49 -1.34
N ILE A 33 -10.35 7.91 -2.61
CA ILE A 33 -9.39 7.63 -3.68
C ILE A 33 -8.96 8.96 -4.27
N GLY A 34 -7.66 9.15 -4.47
CA GLY A 34 -7.15 10.42 -4.98
C GLY A 34 -5.74 10.31 -5.54
N GLY A 35 -5.27 11.40 -6.12
CA GLY A 35 -3.95 11.42 -6.72
C GLY A 35 -3.63 12.69 -7.48
N TRP A 36 -2.57 12.65 -8.27
CA TRP A 36 -1.95 13.78 -8.93
C TRP A 36 -1.54 13.44 -10.36
N GLY A 37 -1.45 14.45 -11.23
CA GLY A 37 -0.77 14.34 -12.53
C GLY A 37 -1.58 13.70 -13.66
N GLY A 38 -2.86 14.02 -13.79
CA GLY A 38 -3.79 13.40 -14.77
C GLY A 38 -3.41 13.46 -16.25
N ALA A 39 -2.38 14.22 -16.66
CA ALA A 39 -1.91 14.33 -18.06
C ALA A 39 -0.48 13.81 -18.25
N ALA A 40 -0.05 12.83 -17.50
CA ALA A 40 1.32 12.31 -17.50
C ALA A 40 1.63 11.50 -18.76
N PRO A 41 2.76 11.76 -19.46
CA PRO A 41 3.06 11.14 -20.76
C PRO A 41 3.45 9.66 -20.69
N ASN A 42 3.93 9.19 -19.52
CA ASN A 42 4.48 7.84 -19.35
C ASN A 42 3.48 6.85 -18.73
N GLY A 43 2.25 7.31 -18.45
CA GLY A 43 1.21 6.48 -17.84
C GLY A 43 0.93 6.81 -16.39
N THR A 44 0.33 5.86 -15.66
CA THR A 44 -0.12 6.05 -14.28
C THR A 44 0.43 4.98 -13.36
N VAL A 45 0.89 5.39 -12.20
CA VAL A 45 1.24 4.49 -11.10
C VAL A 45 0.04 4.37 -10.14
N LEU A 46 -0.51 3.17 -10.03
CA LEU A 46 -1.44 2.80 -8.98
C LEU A 46 -0.62 2.53 -7.71
N LEU A 47 -0.73 3.40 -6.72
CA LEU A 47 0.05 3.30 -5.49
C LEU A 47 -0.81 2.70 -4.38
N PHE A 48 -0.39 1.54 -3.87
CA PHE A 48 -1.07 0.80 -2.81
C PHE A 48 -0.36 1.03 -1.47
N PRO A 49 -0.95 1.83 -0.59
CA PRO A 49 -0.41 2.15 0.73
C PRO A 49 -0.28 0.96 1.67
N GLY A 50 0.54 1.12 2.69
CA GLY A 50 0.65 0.20 3.81
C GLY A 50 -0.47 0.35 4.84
N ARG A 51 -0.31 -0.30 5.99
CA ARG A 51 -1.22 -0.15 7.14
C ARG A 51 -0.95 1.16 7.86
N THR A 52 -1.99 1.80 8.37
CA THR A 52 -1.97 3.12 9.03
C THR A 52 -1.60 4.28 8.11
N GLU A 53 -1.66 4.09 6.82
CA GLU A 53 -1.27 5.09 5.83
C GLU A 53 -2.48 5.68 5.12
N TYR A 54 -2.25 6.82 4.48
CA TYR A 54 -3.27 7.66 3.86
C TYR A 54 -2.69 8.37 2.63
N ILE A 55 -3.55 8.98 1.82
CA ILE A 55 -3.19 9.58 0.53
C ILE A 55 -2.07 10.62 0.69
N GLU A 56 -2.17 11.55 1.63
CA GLU A 56 -1.23 12.67 1.80
C GLU A 56 0.19 12.23 2.11
N LYS A 57 0.38 11.09 2.80
CA LYS A 57 1.70 10.52 3.07
C LYS A 57 2.53 10.33 1.80
N TYR A 58 1.85 10.04 0.70
CA TYR A 58 2.49 9.75 -0.58
C TYR A 58 2.67 10.96 -1.50
N GLY A 59 2.42 12.19 -1.00
CA GLY A 59 2.59 13.40 -1.79
C GLY A 59 4.01 13.57 -2.35
N ARG A 60 5.03 13.39 -1.51
CA ARG A 60 6.43 13.43 -1.95
C ARG A 60 6.76 12.32 -2.95
N ALA A 61 6.23 11.11 -2.78
CA ALA A 61 6.39 10.02 -3.74
C ALA A 61 5.73 10.33 -5.08
N ALA A 62 4.54 10.93 -5.06
CA ALA A 62 3.86 11.40 -6.26
C ALA A 62 4.67 12.48 -6.99
N ARG A 63 5.39 13.35 -6.27
CA ARG A 63 6.30 14.34 -6.86
C ARG A 63 7.47 13.69 -7.58
N ASP A 64 8.08 12.64 -7.00
CA ASP A 64 9.16 11.91 -7.65
C ASP A 64 8.67 11.16 -8.90
N LEU A 65 7.49 10.54 -8.83
CA LEU A 65 6.85 9.89 -9.98
C LEU A 65 6.47 10.90 -11.08
N ALA A 66 5.96 12.07 -10.70
CA ALA A 66 5.64 13.15 -11.64
C ALA A 66 6.89 13.69 -12.35
N ALA A 67 8.02 13.78 -11.66
CA ALA A 67 9.32 14.13 -12.27
C ALA A 67 9.77 13.10 -13.34
N CYS A 68 9.28 11.86 -13.24
CA CYS A 68 9.50 10.80 -14.23
C CYS A 68 8.36 10.74 -15.29
N GLY A 69 7.38 11.66 -15.25
CA GLY A 69 6.29 11.72 -16.22
C GLY A 69 5.14 10.75 -15.93
N TYR A 70 4.97 10.29 -14.69
CA TYR A 70 3.84 9.42 -14.28
C TYR A 70 2.80 10.20 -13.49
N ALA A 71 1.52 9.91 -13.75
CA ALA A 71 0.45 10.20 -12.82
C ALA A 71 0.48 9.23 -11.66
N THR A 72 -0.07 9.64 -10.52
CA THR A 72 -0.22 8.77 -9.33
C THR A 72 -1.68 8.73 -8.92
N LEU A 73 -2.25 7.53 -8.75
CA LEU A 73 -3.52 7.31 -8.09
C LEU A 73 -3.27 6.47 -6.84
N THR A 74 -3.85 6.86 -5.72
CA THR A 74 -3.70 6.15 -4.44
C THR A 74 -5.01 6.12 -3.68
N ILE A 75 -5.08 5.41 -2.57
CA ILE A 75 -6.30 5.10 -1.84
C ILE A 75 -6.06 5.12 -0.33
N ASP A 76 -7.04 5.59 0.42
CA ASP A 76 -7.21 5.18 1.81
C ASP A 76 -7.97 3.86 1.81
N TRP A 77 -7.33 2.77 2.22
CA TRP A 77 -8.00 1.50 2.35
C TRP A 77 -9.16 1.56 3.34
N ARG A 78 -10.17 0.68 3.18
CA ARG A 78 -11.23 0.53 4.20
C ARG A 78 -10.63 0.42 5.61
N GLY A 79 -11.21 1.13 6.56
CA GLY A 79 -10.72 1.17 7.94
C GLY A 79 -9.53 2.08 8.18
N GLN A 80 -9.03 2.85 7.21
CA GLN A 80 -7.86 3.73 7.33
C GLN A 80 -8.09 5.11 6.69
N GLY A 81 -7.21 6.05 6.99
CA GLY A 81 -7.28 7.42 6.46
C GLY A 81 -8.65 8.04 6.69
N LEU A 82 -9.27 8.61 5.66
CA LEU A 82 -10.63 9.14 5.73
C LEU A 82 -11.69 8.18 5.17
N SER A 83 -11.33 6.97 4.72
CA SER A 83 -12.30 5.93 4.35
C SER A 83 -13.09 5.45 5.56
N ASP A 84 -14.28 4.86 5.33
CA ASP A 84 -15.15 4.39 6.40
C ASP A 84 -14.41 3.50 7.40
N ARG A 85 -14.57 3.80 8.69
CA ARG A 85 -14.12 2.94 9.78
C ARG A 85 -15.07 1.75 9.92
N LEU A 86 -14.54 0.58 10.22
CA LEU A 86 -15.32 -0.67 10.23
C LEU A 86 -15.73 -1.10 11.64
N THR A 87 -15.35 -0.33 12.66
CA THR A 87 -15.70 -0.56 14.08
C THR A 87 -16.09 0.76 14.73
N PRO A 88 -16.85 0.73 15.84
CA PRO A 88 -17.13 1.93 16.61
C PRO A 88 -15.89 2.63 17.18
N ASP A 89 -14.81 1.89 17.41
CA ASP A 89 -13.50 2.44 17.74
C ASP A 89 -12.78 2.81 16.43
N GLU A 90 -12.77 4.10 16.11
CA GLU A 90 -12.18 4.64 14.88
C GLU A 90 -10.66 4.49 14.82
N MET A 91 -10.00 4.25 15.95
CA MET A 91 -8.56 4.01 16.02
C MET A 91 -8.18 2.55 15.76
N ALA A 92 -9.13 1.63 15.81
CA ALA A 92 -8.84 0.21 15.57
C ALA A 92 -8.60 -0.11 14.10
N GLY A 93 -7.39 -0.55 13.77
CA GLY A 93 -7.07 -1.11 12.46
C GLY A 93 -7.78 -2.44 12.28
N HIS A 94 -8.94 -2.46 11.60
CA HIS A 94 -9.81 -3.64 11.48
C HIS A 94 -10.16 -3.94 10.03
N VAL A 95 -10.35 -5.23 9.73
CA VAL A 95 -10.96 -5.71 8.48
C VAL A 95 -11.72 -7.01 8.76
N GLY A 96 -12.87 -7.19 8.13
CA GLY A 96 -13.67 -8.41 8.26
C GLY A 96 -12.96 -9.63 7.67
N HIS A 97 -12.53 -9.51 6.42
CA HIS A 97 -11.69 -10.49 5.71
C HIS A 97 -10.63 -9.75 4.91
N PHE A 98 -9.42 -10.30 4.84
CA PHE A 98 -8.36 -9.65 4.06
C PHE A 98 -8.71 -9.56 2.56
N ALA A 99 -9.52 -10.48 2.08
CA ALA A 99 -10.06 -10.46 0.71
C ALA A 99 -10.97 -9.25 0.40
N ASP A 100 -11.52 -8.58 1.42
CA ASP A 100 -12.39 -7.41 1.25
C ASP A 100 -11.62 -6.23 0.60
N TYR A 101 -10.31 -6.13 0.82
CA TYR A 101 -9.47 -5.16 0.12
C TYR A 101 -9.48 -5.29 -1.41
N GLN A 102 -9.87 -6.45 -1.95
CA GLN A 102 -10.00 -6.61 -3.42
C GLN A 102 -11.23 -5.86 -3.96
N ALA A 103 -12.23 -5.58 -3.12
CA ALA A 103 -13.33 -4.69 -3.50
C ALA A 103 -12.85 -3.22 -3.58
N ASP A 104 -11.92 -2.83 -2.72
CA ASP A 104 -11.29 -1.50 -2.74
C ASP A 104 -10.41 -1.35 -3.98
N VAL A 105 -9.64 -2.39 -4.33
CA VAL A 105 -8.86 -2.42 -5.59
C VAL A 105 -9.77 -2.24 -6.81
N ALA A 106 -10.90 -2.94 -6.85
CA ALA A 106 -11.86 -2.80 -7.96
C ALA A 106 -12.44 -1.38 -8.04
N ALA A 107 -12.76 -0.76 -6.89
CA ALA A 107 -13.22 0.62 -6.84
C ALA A 107 -12.13 1.61 -7.33
N MET A 108 -10.87 1.37 -6.97
CA MET A 108 -9.74 2.17 -7.45
C MET A 108 -9.55 2.06 -8.97
N LEU A 109 -9.65 0.86 -9.54
CA LEU A 109 -9.58 0.65 -11.00
C LEU A 109 -10.71 1.38 -11.72
N SER A 110 -11.95 1.24 -11.25
CA SER A 110 -13.09 1.96 -11.82
C SER A 110 -12.92 3.48 -11.73
N THR A 111 -12.27 3.96 -10.67
CA THR A 111 -11.95 5.40 -10.53
C THR A 111 -10.89 5.83 -11.55
N ALA A 112 -9.84 5.02 -11.75
CA ALA A 112 -8.80 5.29 -12.74
C ALA A 112 -9.39 5.39 -14.16
N GLU A 113 -10.31 4.50 -14.49
CA GLU A 113 -11.04 4.51 -15.77
C GLU A 113 -11.96 5.73 -15.89
N ALA A 114 -12.74 6.04 -14.85
CA ALA A 114 -13.66 7.20 -14.85
C ALA A 114 -12.92 8.53 -14.97
N LEU A 115 -11.69 8.62 -14.46
CA LEU A 115 -10.83 9.78 -14.60
C LEU A 115 -10.04 9.78 -15.91
N ASN A 116 -10.16 8.76 -16.74
CA ASN A 116 -9.39 8.56 -17.98
C ASN A 116 -7.89 8.69 -17.75
N LEU A 117 -7.37 8.10 -16.67
CA LEU A 117 -5.96 8.17 -16.35
C LEU A 117 -5.10 7.49 -17.42
N PRO A 118 -3.99 8.11 -17.84
CA PRO A 118 -3.16 7.62 -18.94
C PRO A 118 -2.62 6.22 -18.66
N ARG A 119 -2.59 5.40 -19.70
CA ARG A 119 -1.95 4.07 -19.72
C ARG A 119 -0.54 4.16 -20.35
N PRO A 120 0.38 3.20 -20.08
CA PRO A 120 0.15 2.00 -19.27
C PRO A 120 -0.02 2.29 -17.79
N TRP A 121 -0.69 1.38 -17.07
CA TRP A 121 -0.73 1.41 -15.62
C TRP A 121 0.38 0.53 -15.06
N HIS A 122 1.01 0.98 -13.98
CA HIS A 122 1.99 0.25 -13.19
C HIS A 122 1.52 0.19 -11.73
N LEU A 123 1.96 -0.80 -10.98
CA LEU A 123 1.69 -0.89 -9.55
C LEU A 123 2.94 -0.54 -8.74
N LEU A 124 2.82 0.39 -7.78
CA LEU A 124 3.78 0.58 -6.68
C LEU A 124 3.08 0.21 -5.38
N ALA A 125 3.56 -0.81 -4.68
CA ALA A 125 2.85 -1.34 -3.53
C ALA A 125 3.78 -1.48 -2.31
N HIS A 126 3.42 -0.80 -1.22
CA HIS A 126 4.20 -0.77 0.02
C HIS A 126 3.56 -1.63 1.11
N SER A 127 4.35 -2.39 1.84
CA SER A 127 3.98 -3.09 3.07
C SER A 127 2.67 -3.89 2.94
N MET A 128 1.61 -3.58 3.69
CA MET A 128 0.28 -4.20 3.56
C MET A 128 -0.26 -4.09 2.12
N GLY A 129 -0.06 -2.93 1.47
CA GLY A 129 -0.40 -2.76 0.05
C GLY A 129 0.32 -3.76 -0.85
N GLY A 130 1.54 -4.19 -0.49
CA GLY A 130 2.27 -5.25 -1.19
C GLY A 130 1.61 -6.63 -1.05
N CYS A 131 0.95 -6.92 0.07
CA CYS A 131 0.14 -8.12 0.24
C CYS A 131 -1.16 -8.05 -0.58
N ILE A 132 -1.86 -6.93 -0.50
CA ILE A 132 -3.08 -6.64 -1.27
C ILE A 132 -2.77 -6.68 -2.78
N GLY A 133 -1.68 -6.04 -3.19
CA GLY A 133 -1.23 -5.97 -4.58
C GLY A 133 -0.87 -7.35 -5.14
N LEU A 134 -0.15 -8.18 -4.39
CA LEU A 134 0.17 -9.53 -4.83
C LEU A 134 -1.11 -10.36 -5.09
N ARG A 135 -2.12 -10.25 -4.21
CA ARG A 135 -3.43 -10.88 -4.43
C ARG A 135 -4.11 -10.33 -5.68
N ALA A 136 -4.11 -9.02 -5.86
CA ALA A 136 -4.72 -8.36 -7.00
C ALA A 136 -4.06 -8.80 -8.32
N LEU A 137 -2.73 -8.90 -8.37
CA LEU A 137 -1.99 -9.41 -9.52
C LEU A 137 -2.35 -10.88 -9.83
N MET A 138 -2.45 -11.73 -8.82
CA MET A 138 -2.91 -13.11 -9.00
C MET A 138 -4.36 -13.22 -9.47
N ASN A 139 -5.16 -12.17 -9.27
CA ASN A 139 -6.54 -12.04 -9.75
C ASN A 139 -6.63 -11.31 -11.11
N GLY A 140 -5.50 -11.00 -11.76
CA GLY A 140 -5.46 -10.37 -13.08
C GLY A 140 -5.54 -8.84 -13.07
N LEU A 141 -4.95 -8.17 -12.06
CA LEU A 141 -4.83 -6.70 -12.06
C LEU A 141 -4.18 -6.22 -13.38
N PRO A 142 -4.83 -5.31 -14.15
CA PRO A 142 -4.38 -4.93 -15.50
C PRO A 142 -3.26 -3.88 -15.47
N VAL A 143 -2.07 -4.26 -15.02
CA VAL A 143 -0.87 -3.42 -14.96
C VAL A 143 0.25 -4.02 -15.80
N ALA A 144 1.12 -3.16 -16.33
CA ALA A 144 2.24 -3.58 -17.18
C ALA A 144 3.42 -4.13 -16.36
N SER A 145 3.60 -3.67 -15.13
CA SER A 145 4.65 -4.12 -14.21
C SER A 145 4.37 -3.69 -12.77
N VAL A 146 5.15 -4.21 -11.82
CA VAL A 146 4.99 -3.88 -10.41
C VAL A 146 6.33 -3.62 -9.73
N ALA A 147 6.37 -2.58 -8.89
CA ALA A 147 7.42 -2.35 -7.90
C ALA A 147 6.86 -2.55 -6.50
N PHE A 148 7.56 -3.33 -5.68
CA PHE A 148 7.21 -3.54 -4.28
C PHE A 148 8.22 -2.88 -3.36
N SER A 149 7.74 -2.23 -2.31
CA SER A 149 8.53 -1.66 -1.22
C SER A 149 8.20 -2.38 0.07
N ALA A 150 9.15 -3.10 0.64
CA ALA A 150 9.02 -3.86 1.88
C ALA A 150 7.69 -4.62 1.99
N PRO A 151 7.30 -5.46 1.00
CA PRO A 151 5.96 -6.02 0.91
C PRO A 151 5.66 -6.97 2.07
N MET A 152 4.48 -6.87 2.67
CA MET A 152 4.01 -7.72 3.75
C MET A 152 3.60 -9.12 3.21
N TRP A 153 4.55 -9.89 2.71
CA TRP A 153 4.36 -11.30 2.35
C TRP A 153 4.58 -12.24 3.54
N GLY A 154 4.91 -11.67 4.67
CA GLY A 154 4.98 -12.23 6.00
C GLY A 154 5.18 -11.12 7.02
N ILE A 155 4.66 -11.30 8.24
CA ILE A 155 4.88 -10.39 9.36
C ILE A 155 6.05 -10.95 10.18
N ARG A 156 7.03 -10.08 10.53
CA ARG A 156 8.14 -10.48 11.38
C ARG A 156 7.67 -10.82 12.78
N MET A 157 7.89 -12.04 13.19
CA MET A 157 7.57 -12.55 14.51
C MET A 157 8.60 -13.60 14.88
N SER A 158 8.98 -13.65 16.15
CA SER A 158 9.82 -14.75 16.63
C SER A 158 9.09 -16.11 16.50
N GLU A 159 9.86 -17.18 16.43
CA GLU A 159 9.31 -18.54 16.31
C GLU A 159 8.37 -18.90 17.47
N THR A 160 8.62 -18.35 18.66
CA THR A 160 7.80 -18.56 19.85
C THR A 160 6.52 -17.72 19.86
N VAL A 161 6.56 -16.49 19.34
CA VAL A 161 5.42 -15.56 19.29
C VAL A 161 4.43 -15.96 18.18
N ARG A 162 4.90 -16.47 17.05
CA ARG A 162 4.06 -16.80 15.89
C ARG A 162 2.92 -17.79 16.23
N PRO A 163 3.15 -18.94 16.91
CA PRO A 163 2.05 -19.84 17.30
C PRO A 163 1.06 -19.21 18.27
N VAL A 164 1.56 -18.39 19.20
CA VAL A 164 0.71 -17.66 20.18
C VAL A 164 -0.18 -16.66 19.45
N ALA A 165 0.37 -15.87 18.53
CA ALA A 165 -0.39 -14.91 17.72
C ALA A 165 -1.49 -15.62 16.89
N TRP A 166 -1.18 -16.77 16.29
CA TRP A 166 -2.16 -17.58 15.58
C TRP A 166 -3.28 -18.08 16.50
N SER A 167 -2.92 -18.69 17.63
CA SER A 167 -3.90 -19.27 18.57
C SER A 167 -4.77 -18.18 19.19
N LEU A 168 -4.19 -17.07 19.60
CA LEU A 168 -4.93 -15.94 20.19
C LEU A 168 -5.88 -15.31 19.18
N SER A 169 -5.39 -14.99 17.99
CA SER A 169 -6.20 -14.35 16.96
C SER A 169 -7.30 -15.28 16.40
N TRP A 170 -7.04 -16.58 16.35
CA TRP A 170 -8.05 -17.57 15.97
C TRP A 170 -9.14 -17.73 17.05
N SER A 171 -8.75 -17.91 18.32
CA SER A 171 -9.69 -18.12 19.42
C SER A 171 -10.53 -16.88 19.74
N SER A 172 -9.96 -15.69 19.59
CA SER A 172 -10.70 -14.43 19.80
C SER A 172 -11.95 -14.30 18.93
N ARG A 173 -11.95 -14.87 17.73
CA ARG A 173 -13.11 -14.92 16.81
C ARG A 173 -14.27 -15.71 17.39
N HIS A 174 -13.98 -16.87 17.98
CA HIS A 174 -15.00 -17.73 18.60
C HIS A 174 -15.56 -17.13 19.89
N LEU A 175 -14.75 -16.30 20.56
CA LEU A 175 -15.14 -15.60 21.78
C LEU A 175 -15.78 -14.22 21.52
N ARG A 176 -15.93 -13.79 20.26
CA ARG A 176 -16.40 -12.45 19.84
C ARG A 176 -15.55 -11.31 20.41
N MET A 177 -14.25 -11.56 20.60
CA MET A 177 -13.26 -10.62 21.14
C MET A 177 -12.28 -10.16 20.07
N ASP A 178 -12.52 -10.49 18.82
CA ASP A 178 -11.61 -10.24 17.69
C ASP A 178 -11.51 -8.77 17.25
N HIS A 179 -12.38 -7.92 17.79
CA HIS A 179 -12.33 -6.47 17.66
C HIS A 179 -11.30 -5.82 18.61
N HIS A 180 -10.84 -6.51 19.66
CA HIS A 180 -9.81 -5.99 20.57
C HIS A 180 -8.46 -5.85 19.87
N TYR A 181 -7.63 -4.95 20.37
CA TYR A 181 -6.27 -4.72 19.86
C TYR A 181 -5.38 -5.93 20.05
N ALA A 182 -4.48 -6.15 19.09
CA ALA A 182 -3.43 -7.13 19.24
C ALA A 182 -2.48 -6.73 20.39
N PRO A 183 -2.01 -7.67 21.22
CA PRO A 183 -1.11 -7.38 22.34
C PRO A 183 0.15 -6.64 21.88
N GLY A 184 0.56 -5.64 22.68
CA GLY A 184 1.75 -4.83 22.40
C GLY A 184 1.53 -3.71 21.39
N THR A 185 0.27 -3.41 21.03
CA THR A 185 -0.07 -2.29 20.16
C THR A 185 -0.86 -1.21 20.90
N THR A 186 -0.76 0.05 20.43
CA THR A 186 -1.44 1.19 21.08
C THR A 186 -2.85 1.34 20.57
N ALA A 187 -3.78 1.60 21.51
CA ALA A 187 -5.19 1.88 21.22
C ALA A 187 -5.48 3.35 20.92
N ASN A 188 -4.70 4.26 21.49
CA ASN A 188 -5.11 5.67 21.66
C ASN A 188 -4.38 6.64 20.74
N GLU A 189 -3.37 6.19 20.00
CA GLU A 189 -2.52 7.07 19.21
C GLU A 189 -1.93 6.35 18.00
N SER A 190 -1.67 7.09 16.93
CA SER A 190 -0.98 6.53 15.76
C SER A 190 0.49 6.26 16.11
N TYR A 191 1.08 5.27 15.43
CA TYR A 191 2.47 4.87 15.66
C TYR A 191 3.45 6.05 15.61
N VAL A 192 3.35 6.91 14.63
CA VAL A 192 4.28 8.05 14.46
C VAL A 192 4.15 9.13 15.52
N LEU A 193 3.05 9.19 16.28
CA LEU A 193 2.88 10.09 17.40
C LEU A 193 3.34 9.44 18.71
N ALA A 194 3.16 8.13 18.85
CA ALA A 194 3.50 7.37 20.04
C ALA A 194 4.98 7.02 20.15
N GLU A 195 5.64 6.73 18.99
CA GLU A 195 7.02 6.24 18.97
C GLU A 195 8.00 7.39 18.75
N PRO A 196 9.06 7.55 19.58
CA PRO A 196 10.14 8.49 19.31
C PRO A 196 10.93 8.15 18.06
N PHE A 197 11.53 9.18 17.43
CA PHE A 197 12.35 8.97 16.22
C PHE A 197 13.50 7.98 16.44
N GLU A 198 14.13 8.01 17.61
CA GLU A 198 15.31 7.19 17.94
C GLU A 198 15.01 5.69 17.93
N THR A 199 13.79 5.31 18.26
CA THR A 199 13.36 3.90 18.39
C THR A 199 12.41 3.46 17.27
N ASN A 200 12.05 4.38 16.35
CA ASN A 200 11.13 4.06 15.27
C ASN A 200 11.69 2.97 14.35
N LYS A 201 10.81 2.24 13.69
CA LYS A 201 11.14 1.15 12.74
C LYS A 201 10.89 1.52 11.29
N LEU A 202 10.45 2.76 11.01
CA LEU A 202 9.99 3.18 9.69
C LEU A 202 11.13 3.69 8.83
N THR A 203 11.86 4.71 9.28
CA THR A 203 12.89 5.37 8.49
C THR A 203 14.04 5.87 9.37
N ASN A 204 15.22 5.98 8.78
CA ASN A 204 16.39 6.64 9.39
C ASN A 204 16.44 8.15 9.08
N ASP A 205 15.54 8.66 8.25
CA ASP A 205 15.49 10.07 7.92
C ASP A 205 14.60 10.85 8.89
N PRO A 206 15.16 11.78 9.69
CA PRO A 206 14.38 12.53 10.66
C PRO A 206 13.37 13.49 10.01
N GLU A 207 13.67 14.03 8.82
CA GLU A 207 12.76 14.92 8.10
C GLU A 207 11.53 14.14 7.60
N MET A 208 11.73 12.94 7.04
CA MET A 208 10.63 12.10 6.61
C MET A 208 9.79 11.59 7.79
N TYR A 209 10.44 11.29 8.92
CA TYR A 209 9.69 10.92 10.12
C TYR A 209 8.84 12.09 10.62
N GLN A 210 9.45 13.30 10.70
CA GLN A 210 8.74 14.51 11.12
C GLN A 210 7.60 14.87 10.16
N TYR A 211 7.78 14.66 8.86
CA TYR A 211 6.74 14.85 7.85
C TYR A 211 5.47 14.02 8.16
N MET A 212 5.63 12.74 8.52
CA MET A 212 4.49 11.89 8.92
C MET A 212 3.86 12.36 10.25
N VAL A 213 4.68 12.78 11.20
CA VAL A 213 4.22 13.33 12.49
C VAL A 213 3.40 14.60 12.27
N ASP A 214 3.87 15.53 11.45
CA ASP A 214 3.20 16.82 11.19
C ASP A 214 1.85 16.63 10.50
N GLN A 215 1.76 15.72 9.53
CA GLN A 215 0.50 15.35 8.89
C GLN A 215 -0.54 14.84 9.88
N THR A 216 -0.13 13.89 10.73
CA THR A 216 -1.04 13.28 11.71
C THR A 216 -1.44 14.25 12.81
N ARG A 217 -0.57 15.19 13.19
CA ARG A 217 -0.89 16.26 14.13
C ARG A 217 -1.85 17.29 13.54
N ALA A 218 -1.62 17.70 12.30
CA ALA A 218 -2.48 18.66 11.61
C ALA A 218 -3.88 18.07 11.34
N TYR A 219 -3.94 16.79 11.01
CA TYR A 219 -5.18 16.09 10.66
C TYR A 219 -5.30 14.75 11.40
N PRO A 220 -5.71 14.76 12.68
CA PRO A 220 -5.79 13.55 13.50
C PRO A 220 -6.67 12.43 12.92
N ALA A 221 -7.67 12.79 12.10
CA ALA A 221 -8.54 11.81 11.42
C ALA A 221 -7.79 10.89 10.43
N LEU A 222 -6.59 11.28 9.99
CA LEU A 222 -5.71 10.43 9.17
C LEU A 222 -5.07 9.31 9.99
N GLY A 223 -4.93 9.52 11.31
CA GLY A 223 -4.27 8.59 12.20
C GLY A 223 -5.04 7.29 12.39
N LEU A 224 -4.30 6.22 12.64
CA LEU A 224 -4.82 4.91 12.99
C LEU A 224 -3.92 4.26 14.04
N GLY A 225 -4.54 3.61 15.02
CA GLY A 225 -3.84 2.88 16.07
C GLY A 225 -3.45 1.46 15.66
N GLY A 226 -3.31 0.60 16.65
CA GLY A 226 -2.92 -0.79 16.48
C GLY A 226 -3.93 -1.64 15.69
N PRO A 227 -3.50 -2.80 15.17
CA PRO A 227 -4.40 -3.75 14.54
C PRO A 227 -5.29 -4.45 15.56
N SER A 228 -6.53 -4.75 15.15
CA SER A 228 -7.37 -5.68 15.89
C SER A 228 -6.85 -7.12 15.76
N LEU A 229 -7.24 -8.00 16.68
CA LEU A 229 -6.96 -9.44 16.59
C LEU A 229 -7.54 -10.05 15.31
N ARG A 230 -8.68 -9.51 14.82
CA ARG A 230 -9.26 -9.93 13.54
C ARG A 230 -8.33 -9.58 12.37
N TRP A 231 -7.88 -8.33 12.30
CA TRP A 231 -6.95 -7.92 11.26
C TRP A 231 -5.68 -8.78 11.27
N LEU A 232 -5.11 -9.00 12.46
CA LEU A 232 -3.90 -9.83 12.60
C LEU A 232 -4.14 -11.26 12.08
N HIS A 233 -5.25 -11.89 12.46
CA HIS A 233 -5.60 -13.22 11.99
C HIS A 233 -5.72 -13.28 10.46
N GLU A 234 -6.47 -12.36 9.89
CA GLU A 234 -6.72 -12.30 8.45
C GLU A 234 -5.42 -12.00 7.67
N ALA A 235 -4.55 -11.11 8.17
CA ALA A 235 -3.25 -10.84 7.57
C ALA A 235 -2.31 -12.06 7.58
N LEU A 236 -2.22 -12.76 8.71
CA LEU A 236 -1.42 -13.99 8.82
C LEU A 236 -1.94 -15.08 7.88
N LYS A 237 -3.26 -15.24 7.81
CA LYS A 237 -3.92 -16.19 6.91
C LYS A 237 -3.61 -15.85 5.44
N GLU A 238 -3.76 -14.59 5.05
CA GLU A 238 -3.49 -14.12 3.70
C GLU A 238 -2.03 -14.35 3.29
N CYS A 239 -1.07 -13.94 4.13
CA CYS A 239 0.36 -14.20 3.88
C CYS A 239 0.63 -15.70 3.67
N ARG A 240 0.03 -16.57 4.49
CA ARG A 240 0.17 -18.02 4.35
C ARG A 240 -0.46 -18.55 3.06
N ASP A 241 -1.64 -18.06 2.71
CA ASP A 241 -2.37 -18.52 1.53
C ASP A 241 -1.67 -18.06 0.24
N LEU A 242 -1.18 -16.81 0.20
CA LEU A 242 -0.38 -16.30 -0.91
C LEU A 242 0.95 -17.06 -1.06
N SER A 243 1.60 -17.45 0.04
CA SER A 243 2.87 -18.17 -0.03
C SER A 243 2.79 -19.52 -0.76
N LYS A 244 1.59 -20.10 -0.88
CA LYS A 244 1.33 -21.38 -1.54
C LYS A 244 0.97 -21.25 -3.02
N ARG A 245 0.71 -20.03 -3.50
CA ARG A 245 0.32 -19.77 -4.88
C ARG A 245 1.53 -19.46 -5.75
N PRO A 246 1.50 -19.82 -7.03
CA PRO A 246 2.54 -19.41 -7.98
C PRO A 246 2.61 -17.88 -8.06
N SER A 247 3.79 -17.36 -8.39
CA SER A 247 3.96 -15.94 -8.69
C SER A 247 3.24 -15.58 -10.00
N PRO A 248 2.74 -14.33 -10.13
CA PRO A 248 2.16 -13.86 -11.39
C PRO A 248 3.18 -13.87 -12.52
N ASP A 249 2.71 -14.07 -13.75
CA ASP A 249 3.54 -13.88 -14.96
C ASP A 249 3.54 -12.39 -15.35
N LEU A 250 4.30 -11.61 -14.57
CA LEU A 250 4.38 -10.15 -14.74
C LEU A 250 5.77 -9.68 -14.28
N PRO A 251 6.42 -8.73 -15.01
CA PRO A 251 7.68 -8.13 -14.56
C PRO A 251 7.53 -7.44 -13.19
N ALA A 252 8.46 -7.73 -12.28
CA ALA A 252 8.44 -7.20 -10.93
C ALA A 252 9.84 -6.77 -10.46
N ILE A 253 9.91 -5.75 -9.60
CA ILE A 253 11.10 -5.34 -8.87
C ILE A 253 10.74 -5.15 -7.40
N VAL A 254 11.61 -5.56 -6.49
CA VAL A 254 11.33 -5.53 -5.04
C VAL A 254 12.44 -4.79 -4.32
N PHE A 255 12.07 -3.90 -3.40
CA PHE A 255 12.99 -3.16 -2.52
C PHE A 255 12.71 -3.53 -1.07
N ALA A 256 13.75 -3.71 -0.26
CA ALA A 256 13.62 -3.89 1.18
C ALA A 256 14.87 -3.36 1.89
N GLY A 257 14.73 -2.82 3.08
CA GLY A 257 15.84 -2.40 3.90
C GLY A 257 16.61 -3.57 4.50
N THR A 258 17.91 -3.40 4.80
CA THR A 258 18.67 -4.40 5.56
C THR A 258 18.27 -4.38 7.04
N ASP A 259 17.81 -3.24 7.55
CA ASP A 259 17.37 -3.02 8.94
C ASP A 259 15.84 -3.14 9.08
N GLU A 260 15.22 -3.91 8.18
CA GLU A 260 13.79 -4.20 8.20
C GLU A 260 13.39 -5.01 9.44
N ASP A 261 12.43 -4.48 10.21
CA ASP A 261 12.01 -5.05 11.50
C ASP A 261 10.49 -5.27 11.63
N ILE A 262 9.74 -5.05 10.54
CA ILE A 262 8.27 -5.15 10.51
C ILE A 262 7.81 -6.34 9.67
N VAL A 263 8.36 -6.52 8.48
CA VAL A 263 8.01 -7.62 7.58
C VAL A 263 9.09 -8.70 7.56
N ASP A 264 8.69 -9.90 7.16
CA ASP A 264 9.55 -11.09 7.16
C ASP A 264 10.41 -11.14 5.88
N LEU A 265 11.67 -10.69 5.96
CA LEU A 265 12.62 -10.71 4.84
C LEU A 265 12.85 -12.11 4.26
N ALA A 266 12.75 -13.16 5.07
CA ALA A 266 12.89 -14.52 4.55
C ALA A 266 11.73 -14.88 3.61
N ARG A 267 10.52 -14.42 3.90
CA ARG A 267 9.37 -14.58 3.03
C ARG A 267 9.50 -13.76 1.74
N ILE A 268 10.03 -12.54 1.83
CA ILE A 268 10.33 -11.72 0.64
C ILE A 268 11.34 -12.44 -0.25
N ARG A 269 12.47 -12.88 0.28
CA ARG A 269 13.50 -13.63 -0.45
C ARG A 269 12.95 -14.91 -1.09
N ALA A 270 12.16 -15.67 -0.36
CA ALA A 270 11.54 -16.90 -0.87
C ALA A 270 10.58 -16.63 -2.02
N ARG A 271 9.78 -15.56 -1.94
CA ARG A 271 8.86 -15.17 -3.02
C ARG A 271 9.62 -14.71 -4.26
N VAL A 272 10.64 -13.86 -4.11
CA VAL A 272 11.47 -13.39 -5.23
C VAL A 272 12.17 -14.55 -5.91
N ALA A 273 12.76 -15.48 -5.15
CA ALA A 273 13.40 -16.67 -5.71
C ALA A 273 12.43 -17.57 -6.52
N ALA A 274 11.13 -17.50 -6.21
CA ALA A 274 10.07 -18.23 -6.91
C ALA A 274 9.33 -17.37 -7.96
N TRP A 275 9.86 -16.20 -8.32
CA TRP A 275 9.25 -15.30 -9.31
C TRP A 275 10.26 -14.98 -10.41
N PRO A 276 10.20 -15.66 -11.56
CA PRO A 276 11.16 -15.47 -12.64
C PRO A 276 11.23 -14.02 -13.11
N GLY A 277 12.45 -13.53 -13.35
CA GLY A 277 12.67 -12.15 -13.81
C GLY A 277 12.42 -11.06 -12.77
N THR A 278 12.31 -11.42 -11.49
CA THR A 278 12.15 -10.44 -10.39
C THR A 278 13.47 -10.25 -9.66
N ASP A 279 13.86 -8.99 -9.49
CA ASP A 279 15.06 -8.60 -8.75
C ASP A 279 14.71 -8.08 -7.36
N LEU A 280 15.49 -8.50 -6.34
CA LEU A 280 15.45 -7.96 -4.98
C LEU A 280 16.61 -7.00 -4.75
N HIS A 281 16.30 -5.74 -4.52
CA HIS A 281 17.25 -4.70 -4.17
C HIS A 281 17.24 -4.47 -2.66
N MET A 282 18.28 -4.96 -1.98
CA MET A 282 18.48 -4.67 -0.57
C MET A 282 19.09 -3.28 -0.41
N ILE A 283 18.43 -2.44 0.39
CA ILE A 283 18.85 -1.07 0.70
C ILE A 283 19.64 -1.11 2.01
N ASP A 284 20.94 -0.91 1.89
CA ASP A 284 21.85 -0.96 3.03
C ASP A 284 21.51 0.13 4.06
N GLY A 285 21.37 -0.26 5.33
CA GLY A 285 20.90 0.59 6.42
C GLY A 285 19.45 1.04 6.31
N GLY A 286 18.71 0.72 5.25
CA GLY A 286 17.32 1.12 5.11
C GLY A 286 16.41 0.36 6.09
N ARG A 287 15.41 1.07 6.64
CA ARG A 287 14.33 0.50 7.44
C ARG A 287 13.13 0.14 6.58
N HIS A 288 11.94 0.06 7.18
CA HIS A 288 10.71 -0.38 6.50
C HIS A 288 10.29 0.53 5.34
N GLU A 289 10.42 1.84 5.50
CA GLU A 289 9.97 2.86 4.56
C GLU A 289 11.08 3.26 3.56
N VAL A 290 11.53 2.33 2.72
CA VAL A 290 12.62 2.62 1.76
C VAL A 290 12.27 3.75 0.77
N LEU A 291 10.99 4.05 0.57
CA LEU A 291 10.50 5.19 -0.21
C LEU A 291 10.59 6.53 0.55
N MET A 292 10.86 6.49 1.84
CA MET A 292 10.92 7.62 2.75
C MET A 292 12.25 7.66 3.53
N GLU A 293 13.29 7.05 3.01
CA GLU A 293 14.66 7.18 3.53
C GLU A 293 15.30 8.49 3.07
N CYS A 294 16.53 8.76 3.49
CA CYS A 294 17.25 9.96 3.17
C CYS A 294 17.31 10.22 1.64
N PRO A 295 17.48 11.47 1.20
CA PRO A 295 17.41 11.84 -0.23
C PRO A 295 18.31 11.00 -1.15
N ALA A 296 19.49 10.59 -0.70
CA ALA A 296 20.40 9.75 -1.48
C ALA A 296 19.82 8.36 -1.78
N ILE A 297 19.20 7.72 -0.78
CA ILE A 297 18.55 6.43 -0.92
C ILE A 297 17.28 6.59 -1.75
N ARG A 298 16.41 7.53 -1.37
CA ARG A 298 15.12 7.79 -2.01
C ARG A 298 15.28 8.07 -3.50
N ASN A 299 16.18 8.97 -3.89
CA ASN A 299 16.44 9.31 -5.29
C ASN A 299 16.91 8.07 -6.10
N ARG A 300 17.76 7.24 -5.51
CA ARG A 300 18.20 6.00 -6.14
C ARG A 300 17.05 5.02 -6.34
N VAL A 301 16.21 4.83 -5.32
CA VAL A 301 15.05 3.92 -5.38
C VAL A 301 14.05 4.39 -6.44
N PHE A 302 13.64 5.67 -6.43
CA PHE A 302 12.72 6.21 -7.44
C PHE A 302 13.31 6.18 -8.85
N LYS A 303 14.61 6.45 -9.03
CA LYS A 303 15.27 6.32 -10.33
C LYS A 303 15.19 4.88 -10.87
N GLN A 304 15.37 3.87 -10.01
CA GLN A 304 15.23 2.46 -10.40
C GLN A 304 13.78 2.09 -10.72
N ILE A 305 12.82 2.51 -9.89
CA ILE A 305 11.39 2.29 -10.13
C ILE A 305 10.96 2.92 -11.46
N CYS A 306 11.27 4.19 -11.68
CA CYS A 306 10.91 4.92 -12.90
C CYS A 306 11.56 4.30 -14.15
N GLY A 307 12.84 3.95 -14.07
CA GLY A 307 13.54 3.28 -15.17
C GLY A 307 12.95 1.91 -15.50
N PHE A 308 12.59 1.14 -14.48
CA PHE A 308 11.92 -0.15 -14.64
C PHE A 308 10.53 0.01 -15.28
N PHE A 309 9.69 0.92 -14.78
CA PHE A 309 8.37 1.19 -15.34
C PHE A 309 8.46 1.67 -16.79
N HIS A 310 9.39 2.57 -17.11
CA HIS A 310 9.59 3.05 -18.46
C HIS A 310 9.95 1.91 -19.43
N THR A 311 10.89 1.04 -19.04
CA THR A 311 11.28 -0.13 -19.84
C THR A 311 10.10 -1.08 -20.06
N MET A 312 9.36 -1.41 -19.01
CA MET A 312 8.24 -2.34 -19.11
C MET A 312 7.03 -1.73 -19.82
N GLY A 313 6.79 -0.42 -19.66
CA GLY A 313 5.71 0.30 -20.35
C GLY A 313 5.89 0.34 -21.86
N ALA A 314 7.14 0.47 -22.35
CA ALA A 314 7.45 0.47 -23.76
C ALA A 314 7.16 -0.90 -24.45
N HIS A 315 7.13 -1.98 -23.68
CA HIS A 315 6.84 -3.34 -24.15
C HIS A 315 5.39 -3.77 -23.91
N ALA A 316 4.59 -2.94 -23.21
CA ALA A 316 3.18 -3.25 -23.00
C ALA A 316 2.43 -3.21 -24.35
N PRO A 317 1.62 -4.23 -24.70
CA PRO A 317 0.78 -4.13 -25.87
C PRO A 317 -0.11 -2.90 -25.74
N ASN A 318 -0.10 -2.02 -26.75
CA ASN A 318 -0.96 -0.86 -26.83
C ASN A 318 -2.40 -1.34 -26.57
N GLY A 319 -2.95 -0.98 -25.43
CA GLY A 319 -4.29 -1.38 -25.02
C GLY A 319 -5.34 -0.71 -25.92
N ASN A 320 -5.55 -1.27 -27.09
CA ASN A 320 -6.80 -1.07 -27.80
C ASN A 320 -7.90 -1.74 -26.96
N ALA A 321 -8.95 -0.99 -26.69
CA ALA A 321 -10.17 -1.51 -26.11
C ALA A 321 -10.57 -2.83 -26.80
N PRO A 322 -11.13 -3.82 -26.09
CA PRO A 322 -11.68 -4.99 -26.75
C PRO A 322 -12.72 -4.51 -27.77
N ASP A 323 -12.50 -4.86 -29.03
CA ASP A 323 -13.50 -4.69 -30.09
C ASP A 323 -14.83 -5.22 -29.56
N ALA A 324 -15.82 -4.36 -29.55
CA ALA A 324 -17.20 -4.76 -29.32
C ALA A 324 -17.51 -5.82 -30.39
N ALA A 325 -17.48 -7.07 -29.98
CA ALA A 325 -17.86 -8.19 -30.81
C ALA A 325 -19.26 -7.89 -31.38
N THR A 326 -19.28 -7.60 -32.65
CA THR A 326 -20.47 -7.59 -33.50
C THR A 326 -21.20 -8.90 -33.29
N GLY A 327 -22.43 -8.77 -32.77
CA GLY A 327 -23.33 -9.91 -32.60
C GLY A 327 -23.71 -10.56 -33.95
N ILE A 328 -24.01 -11.78 -33.87
CA ILE A 328 -25.16 -12.45 -34.53
C ILE A 328 -25.87 -13.26 -33.47
#